data_a67793e1bc27093ab588317fd6a8ca80
#
_entry.id   a67793e1bc27093ab588317fd6a8ca80
#
_cell.length_a   1.000
_cell.length_b   1.000
_cell.length_c   1.000
_cell.angle_alpha   90.00
_cell.angle_beta   90.00
_cell.angle_gamma   90.00
#
_symmetry.space_group_name_H-M   'P 1'
#
loop_
_entity.id
_entity.type
_entity.pdbx_description
1 polymer ?
#
loop_
_entity_poly.entity_id
_entity_poly.type
_entity_poly.pdbx_seq_one_letter_code
_entity_poly.pdbx_strand_id
1 'polypeptide(L)'
;EDAGVGYIKLGKPTDERHILVSKDGATYQFGIDYMRDVWYSSSYLLDRKQSMNGCAKARFENYKMQPVEFAFMPEFKGKLSQYGITPDRRTPSGIRAAIIREKGTNGEREMAYSLYLAGFDVKDVTMTDLISGRETLEDVNMIVYCGGFSNSDVLGSAKGWAGAFLFNPKAKEALDKFYAREDTLSLGVCNG
;
A
#
# COMPACT_ATOMS: atom_id res chain seq x y z
N GLU A 1 26.91 8.53 9.34
CA GLU A 1 28.35 8.90 9.45
C GLU A 1 29.23 7.73 9.01
N ASP A 2 28.97 6.53 9.51
CA ASP A 2 29.81 5.35 9.27
C ASP A 2 29.84 4.85 7.82
N ALA A 3 28.87 5.28 7.00
CA ALA A 3 28.80 4.91 5.59
C ALA A 3 29.53 5.86 4.63
N GLY A 4 30.21 6.88 5.14
CA GLY A 4 30.96 7.88 4.34
C GLY A 4 30.05 8.79 3.48
N VAL A 5 28.74 8.81 3.75
CA VAL A 5 27.79 9.68 3.04
C VAL A 5 27.85 11.08 3.64
N GLY A 6 28.08 12.08 2.79
CA GLY A 6 28.03 13.49 3.21
C GLY A 6 26.59 13.86 3.62
N TYR A 7 26.46 14.54 4.75
CA TYR A 7 25.17 15.06 5.21
C TYR A 7 25.33 16.43 5.87
N ILE A 8 24.25 17.18 5.89
CA ILE A 8 24.17 18.47 6.57
C ILE A 8 23.02 18.39 7.57
N LYS A 9 23.32 18.66 8.85
CA LYS A 9 22.29 18.74 9.88
C LYS A 9 21.58 20.10 9.77
N LEU A 10 20.33 20.09 9.29
CA LEU A 10 19.53 21.30 9.11
C LEU A 10 18.80 21.73 10.38
N GLY A 11 18.48 20.81 11.29
CA GLY A 11 17.72 21.13 12.49
C GLY A 11 17.41 19.89 13.33
N LYS A 12 16.47 20.04 14.22
CA LYS A 12 15.94 18.98 15.08
C LYS A 12 14.42 19.09 15.17
N PRO A 13 13.69 17.98 15.28
CA PRO A 13 12.28 18.01 15.60
C PRO A 13 12.07 18.52 17.04
N THR A 14 10.94 19.20 17.27
CA THR A 14 10.45 19.63 18.58
C THR A 14 9.00 19.21 18.71
N ASP A 15 8.45 19.25 19.92
CA ASP A 15 7.02 19.00 20.20
C ASP A 15 6.15 20.25 20.08
N GLU A 16 6.76 21.38 19.78
CA GLU A 16 6.04 22.64 19.55
C GLU A 16 5.39 22.65 18.15
N ARG A 17 4.23 23.29 18.07
CA ARG A 17 3.51 23.41 16.78
C ARG A 17 4.00 24.64 15.97
N HIS A 18 5.32 24.76 15.86
CA HIS A 18 6.00 25.81 15.10
C HIS A 18 7.16 25.24 14.30
N ILE A 19 7.42 25.86 13.16
CA ILE A 19 8.67 25.69 12.42
C ILE A 19 9.50 26.95 12.64
N LEU A 20 10.67 26.81 13.22
CA LEU A 20 11.62 27.91 13.40
C LEU A 20 12.72 27.77 12.35
N VAL A 21 12.96 28.83 11.59
CA VAL A 21 14.02 28.90 10.59
C VAL A 21 14.93 30.06 10.96
N SER A 22 16.20 29.76 11.28
CA SER A 22 17.21 30.79 11.57
C SER A 22 18.20 30.86 10.42
N LYS A 23 18.41 32.06 9.88
CA LYS A 23 19.36 32.35 8.83
C LYS A 23 19.94 33.74 9.00
N ASP A 24 21.24 33.89 8.90
CA ASP A 24 21.96 35.19 8.91
C ASP A 24 21.56 36.10 10.09
N GLY A 25 21.38 35.52 11.28
CA GLY A 25 21.02 36.23 12.50
C GLY A 25 19.52 36.58 12.62
N ALA A 26 18.70 36.30 11.61
CA ALA A 26 17.26 36.42 11.66
C ALA A 26 16.59 35.08 12.00
N THR A 27 15.48 35.14 12.74
CA THR A 27 14.67 33.95 13.05
C THR A 27 13.23 34.19 12.54
N TYR A 28 12.74 33.24 11.77
CA TYR A 28 11.39 33.23 11.24
C TYR A 28 10.60 32.12 11.94
N GLN A 29 9.40 32.42 12.35
CA GLN A 29 8.52 31.48 13.02
C GLN A 29 7.26 31.26 12.18
N PHE A 30 6.93 30.00 11.91
CA PHE A 30 5.75 29.60 11.15
C PHE A 30 4.87 28.69 12.03
N GLY A 31 3.68 29.13 12.37
CA GLY A 31 2.70 28.30 13.07
C GLY A 31 2.15 27.21 12.14
N ILE A 32 2.29 25.95 12.53
CA ILE A 32 1.88 24.81 11.70
C ILE A 32 0.39 24.86 11.38
N ASP A 33 -0.45 25.15 12.37
CA ASP A 33 -1.91 25.23 12.19
C ASP A 33 -2.32 26.34 11.23
N TYR A 34 -1.72 27.51 11.36
CA TYR A 34 -1.98 28.62 10.45
C TYR A 34 -1.55 28.28 9.01
N MET A 35 -0.35 27.76 8.84
CA MET A 35 0.16 27.39 7.51
C MET A 35 -0.68 26.30 6.87
N ARG A 36 -1.16 25.33 7.65
CA ARG A 36 -2.10 24.30 7.19
C ARG A 36 -3.41 24.93 6.73
N ASP A 37 -3.98 25.83 7.50
CA ASP A 37 -5.24 26.49 7.15
C ASP A 37 -5.12 27.31 5.86
N VAL A 38 -4.00 28.02 5.69
CA VAL A 38 -3.69 28.72 4.43
C VAL A 38 -3.60 27.74 3.27
N TRP A 39 -2.86 26.62 3.43
CA TRP A 39 -2.70 25.62 2.40
C TRP A 39 -4.03 24.99 1.96
N TYR A 40 -4.88 24.62 2.92
CA TYR A 40 -6.15 23.94 2.63
C TYR A 40 -7.31 24.88 2.29
N SER A 41 -7.15 26.19 2.43
CA SER A 41 -8.23 27.15 2.19
C SER A 41 -8.86 27.03 0.80
N SER A 42 -8.04 26.86 -0.25
CA SER A 42 -8.54 26.70 -1.62
C SER A 42 -9.34 25.41 -1.80
N SER A 43 -8.83 24.30 -1.26
CA SER A 43 -9.53 23.01 -1.30
C SER A 43 -10.83 23.04 -0.51
N TYR A 44 -10.86 23.73 0.63
CA TYR A 44 -12.08 23.94 1.40
C TYR A 44 -13.15 24.69 0.62
N LEU A 45 -12.78 25.75 -0.14
CA LEU A 45 -13.71 26.51 -0.98
C LEU A 45 -14.35 25.65 -2.07
N LEU A 46 -13.63 24.68 -2.61
CA LEU A 46 -14.16 23.70 -3.55
C LEU A 46 -15.02 22.64 -2.85
N ASP A 47 -14.50 22.04 -1.78
CA ASP A 47 -15.15 20.97 -1.03
C ASP A 47 -16.54 21.38 -0.52
N ARG A 48 -16.71 22.60 -0.01
CA ARG A 48 -18.02 23.09 0.44
C ARG A 48 -19.09 23.17 -0.65
N LYS A 49 -18.70 23.14 -1.93
CA LYS A 49 -19.62 23.09 -3.08
C LYS A 49 -19.99 21.68 -3.51
N GLN A 50 -19.17 20.71 -3.14
CA GLN A 50 -19.30 19.31 -3.55
C GLN A 50 -19.85 18.42 -2.43
N SER A 51 -19.69 18.84 -1.18
CA SER A 51 -20.09 18.07 0.00
C SER A 51 -21.43 18.54 0.56
N MET A 52 -22.08 17.67 1.32
CA MET A 52 -23.27 18.02 2.10
C MET A 52 -22.98 19.19 3.04
N ASN A 53 -24.01 19.97 3.36
CA ASN A 53 -23.91 21.13 4.24
C ASN A 53 -23.20 20.80 5.55
N GLY A 54 -22.17 21.58 5.85
CA GLY A 54 -21.39 21.47 7.08
C GLY A 54 -20.23 20.48 7.03
N CYS A 55 -20.23 19.47 6.16
CA CYS A 55 -19.19 18.46 6.12
C CYS A 55 -17.80 19.00 5.76
N ALA A 56 -17.72 19.87 4.76
CA ALA A 56 -16.46 20.52 4.38
C ALA A 56 -15.91 21.37 5.52
N LYS A 57 -16.77 22.11 6.22
CA LYS A 57 -16.38 22.91 7.37
C LYS A 57 -15.87 22.03 8.51
N ALA A 58 -16.59 20.98 8.84
CA ALA A 58 -16.19 20.03 9.86
C ALA A 58 -14.80 19.43 9.57
N ARG A 59 -14.55 18.98 8.33
CA ARG A 59 -13.22 18.46 7.92
C ARG A 59 -12.12 19.52 8.07
N PHE A 60 -12.40 20.75 7.64
CA PHE A 60 -11.42 21.83 7.69
C PHE A 60 -11.04 22.22 9.12
N GLU A 61 -12.02 22.24 10.05
CA GLU A 61 -11.83 22.69 11.42
C GLU A 61 -11.38 21.58 12.38
N ASN A 62 -11.83 20.33 12.16
CA ASN A 62 -11.66 19.25 13.14
C ASN A 62 -10.32 18.50 13.07
N TYR A 63 -9.44 18.77 12.11
CA TYR A 63 -8.21 17.99 11.97
C TYR A 63 -7.32 18.00 13.23
N LYS A 64 -7.35 19.09 14.00
CA LYS A 64 -6.62 19.22 15.27
C LYS A 64 -7.18 18.32 16.37
N MET A 65 -8.44 17.91 16.23
CA MET A 65 -9.19 17.12 17.20
C MET A 65 -9.25 15.63 16.82
N GLN A 66 -8.47 15.24 15.83
CA GLN A 66 -8.39 13.86 15.34
C GLN A 66 -6.96 13.32 15.49
N PRO A 67 -6.48 13.10 16.72
CA PRO A 67 -5.18 12.48 16.93
C PRO A 67 -5.20 11.08 16.31
N VAL A 68 -4.04 10.66 15.79
CA VAL A 68 -3.87 9.27 15.37
C VAL A 68 -3.73 8.43 16.63
N GLU A 69 -4.76 7.68 16.95
CA GLU A 69 -4.77 6.77 18.09
C GLU A 69 -4.67 5.33 17.59
N PHE A 70 -3.78 4.56 18.21
CA PHE A 70 -3.61 3.15 17.92
C PHE A 70 -4.26 2.33 19.01
N ALA A 71 -5.33 1.64 18.68
CA ALA A 71 -5.95 0.65 19.58
C ALA A 71 -5.31 -0.71 19.33
N PHE A 72 -4.39 -1.09 20.18
CA PHE A 72 -3.82 -2.44 20.17
C PHE A 72 -4.62 -3.36 21.10
N MET A 73 -4.64 -4.64 20.76
CA MET A 73 -5.15 -5.64 21.71
C MET A 73 -4.31 -5.58 23.00
N PRO A 74 -4.93 -5.73 24.19
CA PRO A 74 -4.23 -5.59 25.47
C PRO A 74 -2.99 -6.49 25.60
N GLU A 75 -3.02 -7.65 24.94
CA GLU A 75 -1.93 -8.64 24.96
C GLU A 75 -0.81 -8.32 23.99
N PHE A 76 -0.96 -7.33 23.10
CA PHE A 76 0.03 -7.01 22.09
C PHE A 76 1.31 -6.45 22.71
N LYS A 77 2.42 -7.14 22.51
CA LYS A 77 3.74 -6.80 23.07
C LYS A 77 4.69 -6.18 22.03
N GLY A 78 4.19 -5.84 20.85
CA GLY A 78 5.01 -5.26 19.77
C GLY A 78 5.99 -6.23 19.13
N LYS A 79 5.82 -7.55 19.27
CA LYS A 79 6.73 -8.57 18.74
C LYS A 79 5.99 -9.51 17.79
N LEU A 80 6.55 -9.73 16.61
CA LEU A 80 6.01 -10.66 15.61
C LEU A 80 5.94 -12.10 16.14
N SER A 81 6.92 -12.51 16.95
CA SER A 81 6.95 -13.85 17.57
C SER A 81 5.74 -14.16 18.46
N GLN A 82 5.04 -13.15 18.94
CA GLN A 82 3.80 -13.33 19.72
C GLN A 82 2.71 -14.02 18.90
N TYR A 83 2.74 -13.83 17.57
CA TYR A 83 1.78 -14.42 16.64
C TYR A 83 2.37 -15.62 15.87
N GLY A 84 3.48 -16.18 16.36
CA GLY A 84 4.15 -17.29 15.68
C GLY A 84 4.86 -16.89 14.38
N ILE A 85 4.99 -15.59 14.12
CA ILE A 85 5.65 -15.08 12.93
C ILE A 85 7.17 -15.11 13.13
N THR A 86 7.86 -15.82 12.24
CA THR A 86 9.31 -16.00 12.24
C THR A 86 9.92 -15.37 11.00
N PRO A 87 10.47 -14.12 11.08
CA PRO A 87 10.98 -13.40 9.91
C PRO A 87 12.17 -14.07 9.21
N ASP A 88 12.89 -14.93 9.90
CA ASP A 88 14.05 -15.66 9.39
C ASP A 88 13.75 -17.13 9.05
N ARG A 89 12.49 -17.47 8.86
CA ARG A 89 12.06 -18.82 8.44
C ARG A 89 12.82 -19.27 7.19
N ARG A 90 13.40 -20.47 7.23
CA ARG A 90 14.15 -21.05 6.11
C ARG A 90 13.48 -22.27 5.51
N THR A 91 12.58 -22.91 6.26
CA THR A 91 11.86 -24.10 5.81
C THR A 91 10.59 -23.69 5.06
N PRO A 92 10.34 -24.22 3.86
CA PRO A 92 9.08 -24.03 3.15
C PRO A 92 7.89 -24.52 3.98
N SER A 93 6.76 -23.81 3.86
CA SER A 93 5.51 -24.21 4.51
C SER A 93 4.70 -25.22 3.71
N GLY A 94 4.94 -25.27 2.41
CA GLY A 94 4.15 -26.06 1.47
C GLY A 94 2.85 -25.40 1.01
N ILE A 95 2.49 -24.26 1.57
CA ILE A 95 1.30 -23.47 1.17
C ILE A 95 1.79 -22.29 0.33
N ARG A 96 1.37 -22.22 -0.93
CA ARG A 96 1.89 -21.25 -1.89
C ARG A 96 0.96 -20.08 -2.12
N ALA A 97 1.54 -18.88 -2.17
CA ALA A 97 0.87 -17.67 -2.61
C ALA A 97 1.56 -17.12 -3.87
N ALA A 98 0.80 -16.78 -4.89
CA ALA A 98 1.29 -16.10 -6.08
C ALA A 98 0.94 -14.63 -6.03
N ILE A 99 1.93 -13.79 -6.26
CA ILE A 99 1.72 -12.36 -6.52
C ILE A 99 1.52 -12.21 -8.01
N ILE A 100 0.31 -11.79 -8.41
CA ILE A 100 0.01 -11.52 -9.80
C ILE A 100 0.29 -10.06 -10.07
N ARG A 101 1.08 -9.80 -11.10
CA ARG A 101 1.41 -8.43 -11.48
C ARG A 101 1.41 -8.20 -12.97
N GLU A 102 1.09 -6.98 -13.33
CA GLU A 102 1.10 -6.45 -14.70
C GLU A 102 2.02 -5.21 -14.73
N LYS A 103 2.41 -4.76 -15.90
CA LYS A 103 3.15 -3.50 -16.05
C LYS A 103 2.36 -2.34 -15.41
N GLY A 104 3.06 -1.52 -14.63
CA GLY A 104 2.47 -0.42 -13.88
C GLY A 104 1.97 -0.79 -12.49
N THR A 105 1.99 -2.08 -12.09
CA THR A 105 1.78 -2.46 -10.69
C THR A 105 3.02 -2.16 -9.85
N ASN A 106 2.83 -1.98 -8.55
CA ASN A 106 3.91 -1.78 -7.59
C ASN A 106 3.57 -2.42 -6.24
N GLY A 107 4.55 -2.43 -5.32
CA GLY A 107 4.37 -3.01 -3.99
C GLY A 107 4.52 -4.53 -3.96
N GLU A 108 5.00 -5.16 -5.02
CA GLU A 108 5.17 -6.61 -5.10
C GLU A 108 6.16 -7.16 -4.09
N ARG A 109 7.21 -6.42 -3.76
CA ARG A 109 8.21 -6.84 -2.75
C ARG A 109 7.65 -6.79 -1.34
N GLU A 110 6.96 -5.72 -1.01
CA GLU A 110 6.27 -5.53 0.27
C GLU A 110 5.19 -6.59 0.45
N MET A 111 4.45 -6.90 -0.61
CA MET A 111 3.45 -7.96 -0.60
C MET A 111 4.10 -9.33 -0.44
N ALA A 112 5.20 -9.61 -1.15
CA ALA A 112 5.96 -10.83 -1.02
C ALA A 112 6.43 -11.05 0.42
N TYR A 113 6.97 -10.01 1.03
CA TYR A 113 7.44 -10.08 2.40
C TYR A 113 6.28 -10.27 3.39
N SER A 114 5.17 -9.59 3.19
CA SER A 114 3.97 -9.74 4.03
C SER A 114 3.40 -11.16 3.97
N LEU A 115 3.32 -11.75 2.77
CA LEU A 115 2.88 -13.13 2.57
C LEU A 115 3.87 -14.13 3.18
N TYR A 116 5.16 -13.89 3.03
CA TYR A 116 6.19 -14.70 3.66
C TYR A 116 6.08 -14.68 5.20
N LEU A 117 5.87 -13.50 5.78
CA LEU A 117 5.63 -13.36 7.22
C LEU A 117 4.35 -14.08 7.67
N ALA A 118 3.32 -14.07 6.83
CA ALA A 118 2.07 -14.80 7.07
C ALA A 118 2.20 -16.32 6.91
N GLY A 119 3.36 -16.81 6.49
CA GLY A 119 3.66 -18.25 6.42
C GLY A 119 3.59 -18.86 5.03
N PHE A 120 3.32 -18.10 3.98
CA PHE A 120 3.29 -18.61 2.62
C PHE A 120 4.68 -18.79 2.01
N ASP A 121 4.80 -19.74 1.08
CA ASP A 121 5.89 -19.80 0.12
C ASP A 121 5.49 -18.96 -1.08
N VAL A 122 6.24 -17.88 -1.36
CA VAL A 122 5.80 -16.86 -2.30
C VAL A 122 6.34 -17.08 -3.70
N LYS A 123 5.48 -16.93 -4.71
CA LYS A 123 5.78 -17.04 -6.13
C LYS A 123 5.45 -15.71 -6.82
N ASP A 124 6.38 -15.20 -7.59
CA ASP A 124 6.17 -14.00 -8.42
C ASP A 124 5.65 -14.44 -9.80
N VAL A 125 4.49 -13.95 -10.20
CA VAL A 125 3.79 -14.31 -11.43
C VAL A 125 3.42 -13.07 -12.20
N THR A 126 3.89 -12.99 -13.43
CA THR A 126 3.51 -11.90 -14.34
C THR A 126 2.36 -12.34 -15.25
N MET A 127 1.61 -11.36 -15.78
CA MET A 127 0.60 -11.66 -16.80
C MET A 127 1.19 -12.38 -18.02
N THR A 128 2.45 -12.09 -18.36
CA THR A 128 3.14 -12.80 -19.46
C THR A 128 3.31 -14.31 -19.18
N ASP A 129 3.49 -14.71 -17.91
CA ASP A 129 3.57 -16.11 -17.53
C ASP A 129 2.23 -16.84 -17.75
N LEU A 130 1.15 -16.19 -17.34
CA LEU A 130 -0.22 -16.73 -17.52
C LEU A 130 -0.63 -16.76 -19.00
N ILE A 131 -0.38 -15.69 -19.74
CA ILE A 131 -0.72 -15.55 -21.16
C ILE A 131 0.04 -16.59 -22.00
N SER A 132 1.30 -16.85 -21.67
CA SER A 132 2.11 -17.87 -22.37
C SER A 132 1.76 -19.29 -21.95
N GLY A 133 1.15 -19.47 -20.79
CA GLY A 133 0.87 -20.77 -20.18
C GLY A 133 2.08 -21.39 -19.46
N ARG A 134 3.10 -20.59 -19.14
CA ARG A 134 4.19 -21.02 -18.26
C ARG A 134 3.73 -21.19 -16.82
N GLU A 135 2.69 -20.46 -16.45
CA GLU A 135 2.04 -20.52 -15.14
C GLU A 135 0.59 -20.93 -15.32
N THR A 136 0.11 -21.86 -14.49
CA THR A 136 -1.25 -22.40 -14.52
C THR A 136 -2.00 -22.21 -13.19
N LEU A 137 -1.34 -21.74 -12.14
CA LEU A 137 -1.83 -21.57 -10.77
C LEU A 137 -2.31 -22.87 -10.09
N GLU A 138 -2.04 -24.04 -10.66
CA GLU A 138 -2.51 -25.32 -10.11
C GLU A 138 -1.87 -25.64 -8.74
N ASP A 139 -0.64 -25.19 -8.51
CA ASP A 139 0.13 -25.39 -7.28
C ASP A 139 0.03 -24.20 -6.30
N VAL A 140 -0.89 -23.27 -6.54
CA VAL A 140 -1.06 -22.03 -5.75
C VAL A 140 -2.34 -22.09 -4.93
N ASN A 141 -2.27 -21.74 -3.66
CA ASN A 141 -3.43 -21.69 -2.75
C ASN A 141 -3.97 -20.28 -2.55
N MET A 142 -3.15 -19.25 -2.79
CA MET A 142 -3.58 -17.88 -2.70
C MET A 142 -3.04 -17.06 -3.85
N ILE A 143 -3.86 -16.22 -4.45
CA ILE A 143 -3.42 -15.20 -5.39
C ILE A 143 -3.62 -13.80 -4.82
N VAL A 144 -2.65 -12.93 -5.05
CA VAL A 144 -2.71 -11.53 -4.64
C VAL A 144 -2.43 -10.64 -5.83
N TYR A 145 -3.37 -9.76 -6.14
CA TYR A 145 -3.22 -8.73 -7.16
C TYR A 145 -2.67 -7.47 -6.53
N CYS A 146 -1.47 -7.05 -6.96
CA CYS A 146 -0.84 -5.83 -6.47
C CYS A 146 -1.51 -4.58 -7.03
N GLY A 147 -1.45 -3.49 -6.26
CA GLY A 147 -1.92 -2.18 -6.69
C GLY A 147 -0.98 -1.49 -7.68
N GLY A 148 -1.22 -0.23 -7.93
CA GLY A 148 -0.53 0.61 -8.90
C GLY A 148 -1.41 0.92 -10.11
N PHE A 149 -0.84 1.54 -11.13
CA PHE A 149 -1.57 1.92 -12.34
C PHE A 149 -1.34 0.89 -13.46
N SER A 150 -1.96 -0.29 -13.33
CA SER A 150 -1.81 -1.35 -14.33
C SER A 150 -2.21 -0.85 -15.72
N ASN A 151 -1.32 -1.07 -16.72
CA ASN A 151 -1.49 -0.56 -18.09
C ASN A 151 -1.77 0.95 -18.15
N SER A 152 -1.20 1.74 -17.21
CA SER A 152 -1.38 3.20 -17.10
C SER A 152 -2.86 3.63 -16.99
N ASP A 153 -3.75 2.76 -16.55
CA ASP A 153 -5.21 2.96 -16.45
C ASP A 153 -5.88 3.49 -17.75
N VAL A 154 -5.31 3.21 -18.91
CA VAL A 154 -5.75 3.77 -20.21
C VAL A 154 -7.23 3.54 -20.48
N LEU A 155 -7.78 2.39 -20.09
CA LEU A 155 -9.20 2.05 -20.26
C LEU A 155 -10.02 2.29 -18.96
N GLY A 156 -9.40 2.85 -17.93
CA GLY A 156 -9.89 2.93 -16.58
C GLY A 156 -9.21 1.90 -15.67
N SER A 157 -9.33 2.10 -14.36
CA SER A 157 -8.65 1.29 -13.34
C SER A 157 -8.85 -0.21 -13.59
N ALA A 158 -7.74 -0.94 -13.65
CA ALA A 158 -7.65 -2.39 -13.85
C ALA A 158 -8.32 -2.97 -15.11
N LYS A 159 -9.01 -2.20 -15.93
CA LYS A 159 -9.75 -2.74 -17.08
C LYS A 159 -8.86 -3.42 -18.11
N GLY A 160 -7.68 -2.87 -18.39
CA GLY A 160 -6.71 -3.51 -19.27
C GLY A 160 -6.21 -4.83 -18.70
N TRP A 161 -5.96 -4.87 -17.40
CA TRP A 161 -5.52 -6.08 -16.70
C TRP A 161 -6.63 -7.16 -16.68
N ALA A 162 -7.84 -6.79 -16.29
CA ALA A 162 -8.99 -7.69 -16.36
C ALA A 162 -9.23 -8.21 -17.78
N GLY A 163 -9.06 -7.35 -18.79
CA GLY A 163 -9.15 -7.75 -20.20
C GLY A 163 -8.10 -8.79 -20.60
N ALA A 164 -6.88 -8.69 -20.07
CA ALA A 164 -5.84 -9.69 -20.31
C ALA A 164 -6.23 -11.08 -19.80
N PHE A 165 -6.93 -11.17 -18.67
CA PHE A 165 -7.51 -12.43 -18.20
C PHE A 165 -8.70 -12.89 -19.06
N LEU A 166 -9.66 -12.01 -19.29
CA LEU A 166 -10.92 -12.38 -19.94
C LEU A 166 -10.75 -12.82 -21.40
N PHE A 167 -9.82 -12.19 -22.11
CA PHE A 167 -9.67 -12.38 -23.56
C PHE A 167 -8.48 -13.23 -23.95
N ASN A 168 -7.65 -13.67 -23.01
CA ASN A 168 -6.61 -14.64 -23.28
C ASN A 168 -7.04 -16.02 -22.77
N PRO A 169 -7.18 -17.04 -23.67
CA PRO A 169 -7.71 -18.36 -23.29
C PRO A 169 -6.90 -19.04 -22.18
N LYS A 170 -5.57 -18.96 -22.22
CA LYS A 170 -4.71 -19.62 -21.21
C LYS A 170 -4.80 -18.95 -19.86
N ALA A 171 -4.73 -17.61 -19.80
CA ALA A 171 -4.85 -16.87 -18.57
C ALA A 171 -6.25 -17.04 -17.94
N LYS A 172 -7.29 -17.04 -18.78
CA LYS A 172 -8.66 -17.31 -18.32
C LYS A 172 -8.81 -18.72 -17.77
N GLU A 173 -8.32 -19.71 -18.48
CA GLU A 173 -8.37 -21.13 -18.04
C GLU A 173 -7.65 -21.33 -16.70
N ALA A 174 -6.46 -20.74 -16.53
CA ALA A 174 -5.73 -20.81 -15.27
C ALA A 174 -6.54 -20.22 -14.12
N LEU A 175 -7.15 -19.06 -14.34
CA LEU A 175 -7.95 -18.38 -13.32
C LEU A 175 -9.26 -19.13 -13.02
N ASP A 176 -9.97 -19.62 -14.04
CA ASP A 176 -11.19 -20.40 -13.86
C ASP A 176 -10.92 -21.70 -13.06
N LYS A 177 -9.83 -22.41 -13.37
CA LYS A 177 -9.41 -23.60 -12.61
C LYS A 177 -9.03 -23.26 -11.17
N PHE A 178 -8.35 -22.14 -10.95
CA PHE A 178 -8.01 -21.66 -9.61
C PHE A 178 -9.25 -21.44 -8.77
N TYR A 179 -10.25 -20.70 -9.29
CA TYR A 179 -11.49 -20.39 -8.55
C TYR A 179 -12.46 -21.58 -8.46
N ALA A 180 -12.30 -22.62 -9.26
CA ALA A 180 -13.09 -23.85 -9.13
C ALA A 180 -12.67 -24.72 -7.94
N ARG A 181 -11.53 -24.46 -7.34
CA ARG A 181 -11.01 -25.17 -6.17
C ARG A 181 -11.52 -24.58 -4.88
N GLU A 182 -11.75 -25.41 -3.86
CA GLU A 182 -12.24 -24.99 -2.53
C GLU A 182 -11.10 -24.53 -1.60
N ASP A 183 -9.84 -24.90 -1.91
CA ASP A 183 -8.65 -24.62 -1.10
C ASP A 183 -7.91 -23.35 -1.51
N THR A 184 -8.61 -22.39 -2.12
CA THR A 184 -8.00 -21.18 -2.67
C THR A 184 -8.59 -19.90 -2.08
N LEU A 185 -7.74 -18.89 -2.01
CA LEU A 185 -8.09 -17.52 -1.60
C LEU A 185 -7.56 -16.50 -2.60
N SER A 186 -8.24 -15.37 -2.70
CA SER A 186 -7.75 -14.24 -3.49
C SER A 186 -7.85 -12.92 -2.73
N LEU A 187 -6.91 -12.03 -2.98
CA LEU A 187 -6.86 -10.68 -2.42
C LEU A 187 -6.50 -9.69 -3.52
N GLY A 188 -7.28 -8.64 -3.65
CA GLY A 188 -6.96 -7.48 -4.47
C GLY A 188 -6.61 -6.27 -3.60
N VAL A 189 -5.54 -5.58 -3.93
CA VAL A 189 -5.08 -4.38 -3.23
C VAL A 189 -5.15 -3.19 -4.17
N CYS A 190 -5.95 -2.16 -3.79
CA CYS A 190 -6.12 -0.92 -4.55
C CYS A 190 -6.63 -1.24 -5.98
N ASN A 191 -5.80 -0.99 -7.01
CA ASN A 191 -6.09 -1.32 -8.42
C ASN A 191 -6.14 -2.85 -8.68
N GLY A 192 -5.50 -3.64 -7.87
CA GLY A 192 -5.55 -5.12 -7.92
C GLY A 192 -6.83 -5.66 -7.31
#